data_137c2b2654199f1da81eaf7c4bb31069
#
_entry.id   137c2b2654199f1da81eaf7c4bb31069
#
_cell.length_a   1.000
_cell.length_b   1.000
_cell.length_c   1.000
_cell.angle_alpha   90.00
_cell.angle_beta   90.00
_cell.angle_gamma   90.00
#
_symmetry.space_group_name_H-M   'P 1'
#
loop_
_entity.id
_entity.type
_entity.pdbx_description
1 polymer ?
#
loop_
_entity_poly.entity_id
_entity_poly.type
_entity_poly.pdbx_seq_one_letter_code
_entity_poly.pdbx_strand_id
1 'polypeptide(L)'
;MPPVTPTPGPSFDPSLPYALHPQVALRPESFGALAYHFGTRRLSFLKSRTLLAVVESLADQPSGLDACRAAGVSPDELGDYERALATLADSGMICERGA
;
A
#
# COMPACT_ATOMS: atom_id res chain seq x y z
N MET A 1 26.03 12.73 -12.47
CA MET A 1 25.59 12.24 -12.21
C MET A 1 24.89 11.84 -12.34
N PRO A 2 24.56 11.49 -12.39
CA PRO A 2 23.78 11.02 -12.49
C PRO A 2 23.01 10.73 -12.03
N PRO A 3 22.42 10.71 -12.13
CA PRO A 3 21.55 10.49 -11.67
C PRO A 3 21.02 9.58 -11.42
N VAL A 4 20.96 9.35 -11.16
CA VAL A 4 20.60 8.49 -10.77
C VAL A 4 19.55 8.09 -10.73
N THR A 5 19.21 7.59 -11.10
CA THR A 5 18.26 7.14 -11.15
C THR A 5 17.83 6.50 -10.26
N PRO A 6 17.10 6.58 -9.90
CA PRO A 6 16.55 6.08 -8.95
C PRO A 6 16.05 4.91 -9.09
N THR A 7 16.38 4.28 -9.02
CA THR A 7 15.95 3.21 -8.98
C THR A 7 15.32 3.05 -8.06
N PRO A 8 14.57 2.94 -8.11
CA PRO A 8 13.74 2.81 -7.28
C PRO A 8 13.70 1.81 -6.57
N GLY A 9 14.21 1.90 -5.90
CA GLY A 9 14.15 1.06 -4.97
C GLY A 9 13.24 0.21 -5.20
N PRO A 10 12.54 -0.30 -4.56
CA PRO A 10 11.79 -1.28 -4.81
C PRO A 10 10.69 -0.77 -5.45
N SER A 11 10.57 -0.92 -6.49
CA SER A 11 9.40 -0.68 -7.07
C SER A 11 8.35 -1.54 -6.54
N PHE A 12 7.17 -1.08 -6.42
CA PHE A 12 6.04 -1.89 -6.03
C PHE A 12 5.72 -2.88 -7.14
N ASP A 13 5.58 -4.14 -6.78
CA ASP A 13 5.19 -5.19 -7.72
C ASP A 13 3.90 -5.80 -7.22
N PRO A 14 2.77 -5.60 -7.91
CA PRO A 14 1.49 -6.09 -7.41
C PRO A 14 1.39 -7.61 -7.29
N SER A 15 2.31 -8.34 -7.90
CA SER A 15 2.31 -9.80 -7.79
C SER A 15 2.99 -10.29 -6.53
N LEU A 16 3.66 -9.43 -5.79
CA LEU A 16 4.38 -9.81 -4.59
C LEU A 16 3.52 -9.66 -3.35
N PRO A 17 3.85 -10.39 -2.28
CA PRO A 17 3.11 -10.26 -1.03
C PRO A 17 3.55 -9.03 -0.25
N TYR A 18 2.60 -8.28 0.25
CA TYR A 18 2.85 -7.07 1.05
C TYR A 18 2.08 -7.11 2.35
N ALA A 19 2.41 -6.24 3.24
CA ALA A 19 1.68 -6.04 4.48
C ALA A 19 1.90 -4.63 4.97
N LEU A 20 1.02 -4.16 5.83
CA LEU A 20 1.21 -2.90 6.50
C LEU A 20 2.48 -2.97 7.31
N HIS A 21 3.31 -1.92 7.25
CA HIS A 21 4.54 -1.89 8.02
C HIS A 21 4.20 -2.00 9.51
N PRO A 22 4.98 -2.77 10.29
CA PRO A 22 4.64 -2.99 11.71
C PRO A 22 4.59 -1.72 12.54
N GLN A 23 5.21 -0.64 12.10
CA GLN A 23 5.19 0.62 12.82
C GLN A 23 4.12 1.57 12.31
N VAL A 24 3.22 1.10 11.47
CA VAL A 24 2.13 1.93 10.94
C VAL A 24 0.83 1.59 11.65
N ALA A 25 0.15 2.62 12.11
CA ALA A 25 -1.19 2.48 12.65
C ALA A 25 -2.19 3.07 11.65
N LEU A 26 -3.31 2.39 11.49
CA LEU A 26 -4.40 2.87 10.67
C LEU A 26 -5.49 3.43 11.55
N ARG A 27 -6.00 4.58 11.17
CA ARG A 27 -7.12 5.18 11.87
C ARG A 27 -8.26 5.37 10.86
N PRO A 28 -9.34 4.60 10.98
CA PRO A 28 -10.47 4.75 10.08
C PRO A 28 -11.12 6.11 10.20
N GLU A 29 -11.50 6.67 9.07
CA GLU A 29 -12.18 7.95 8.98
C GLU A 29 -13.33 7.82 7.98
N SER A 30 -14.20 8.82 7.95
CA SER A 30 -15.33 8.74 7.04
C SER A 30 -14.89 8.71 5.56
N PHE A 31 -13.76 9.33 5.23
CA PHE A 31 -13.26 9.32 3.86
C PHE A 31 -12.43 8.07 3.52
N GLY A 32 -12.03 7.29 4.51
CA GLY A 32 -11.16 6.14 4.33
C GLY A 32 -10.34 5.89 5.57
N ALA A 33 -9.12 6.37 5.63
CA ALA A 33 -8.28 6.21 6.81
C ALA A 33 -7.06 7.12 6.77
N LEU A 34 -6.47 7.31 7.93
CA LEU A 34 -5.14 7.86 8.06
C LEU A 34 -4.16 6.74 8.40
N ALA A 35 -3.01 6.75 7.77
CA ALA A 35 -1.94 5.83 8.10
C ALA A 35 -0.79 6.62 8.69
N TYR A 36 -0.38 6.28 9.91
CA TYR A 36 0.70 6.98 10.59
C TYR A 36 1.85 6.02 10.86
N HIS A 37 3.04 6.41 10.41
CA HIS A 37 4.24 5.61 10.60
C HIS A 37 5.02 6.15 11.78
N PHE A 38 5.08 5.39 12.86
CA PHE A 38 5.76 5.85 14.08
C PHE A 38 7.26 6.02 13.88
N GLY A 39 7.85 5.20 13.04
CA GLY A 39 9.30 5.26 12.82
C GLY A 39 9.74 6.49 12.05
N THR A 40 9.05 6.82 10.97
CA THR A 40 9.40 7.96 10.12
C THR A 40 8.60 9.21 10.44
N ARG A 41 7.54 9.05 11.22
CA ARG A 41 6.60 10.12 11.56
C ARG A 41 5.86 10.66 10.35
N ARG A 42 5.77 9.86 9.31
CA ARG A 42 5.02 10.22 8.12
C ARG A 42 3.56 9.89 8.29
N LEU A 43 2.74 10.68 7.62
CA LEU A 43 1.30 10.48 7.61
C LEU A 43 0.85 10.35 6.17
N SER A 44 0.02 9.38 5.89
CA SER A 44 -0.57 9.21 4.56
C SER A 44 -2.08 9.08 4.68
N PHE A 45 -2.77 9.56 3.67
CA PHE A 45 -4.22 9.46 3.63
C PHE A 45 -4.61 8.32 2.71
N LEU A 46 -5.46 7.43 3.19
CA LEU A 46 -6.09 6.42 2.36
C LEU A 46 -7.44 7.00 1.95
N LYS A 47 -7.54 7.41 0.71
CA LYS A 47 -8.64 8.30 0.28
C LYS A 47 -9.91 7.57 -0.10
N SER A 48 -10.05 6.32 0.29
CA SER A 48 -11.30 5.60 0.11
C SER A 48 -11.37 4.45 1.08
N ARG A 49 -12.58 4.03 1.39
CA ARG A 49 -12.76 2.86 2.24
C ARG A 49 -12.32 1.59 1.54
N THR A 50 -12.43 1.56 0.22
CA THR A 50 -11.96 0.42 -0.54
C THR A 50 -10.45 0.29 -0.43
N LEU A 51 -9.71 1.41 -0.51
CA LEU A 51 -8.27 1.36 -0.33
C LEU A 51 -7.91 0.90 1.08
N LEU A 52 -8.65 1.34 2.09
CA LEU A 52 -8.45 0.85 3.45
C LEU A 52 -8.64 -0.67 3.50
N ALA A 53 -9.69 -1.19 2.87
CA ALA A 53 -9.94 -2.63 2.84
C ALA A 53 -8.80 -3.37 2.14
N VAL A 54 -8.27 -2.82 1.05
CA VAL A 54 -7.13 -3.41 0.37
C VAL A 54 -5.93 -3.50 1.30
N VAL A 55 -5.60 -2.41 1.97
CA VAL A 55 -4.44 -2.37 2.85
C VAL A 55 -4.62 -3.34 4.02
N GLU A 56 -5.81 -3.39 4.59
CA GLU A 56 -6.07 -4.29 5.70
C GLU A 56 -6.00 -5.75 5.29
N SER A 57 -6.30 -6.07 4.04
CA SER A 57 -6.28 -7.45 3.60
C SER A 57 -4.93 -7.90 3.06
N LEU A 58 -3.97 -6.99 2.91
CA LEU A 58 -2.66 -7.33 2.34
C LEU A 58 -1.99 -8.49 3.06
N ALA A 59 -2.05 -8.51 4.37
CA ALA A 59 -1.38 -9.55 5.14
C ALA A 59 -2.00 -10.92 4.95
N ASP A 60 -3.25 -10.97 4.54
CA ASP A 60 -3.99 -12.23 4.38
C ASP A 60 -4.02 -12.72 2.94
N GLN A 61 -3.51 -11.93 2.00
CA GLN A 61 -3.58 -12.27 0.58
C GLN A 61 -2.19 -12.56 0.05
N PRO A 62 -2.09 -13.44 -0.96
CA PRO A 62 -0.78 -13.81 -1.51
C PRO A 62 -0.08 -12.68 -2.25
N SER A 63 -0.81 -11.65 -2.66
CA SER A 63 -0.20 -10.55 -3.39
C SER A 63 -1.02 -9.28 -3.23
N GLY A 64 -0.43 -8.15 -3.62
CA GLY A 64 -1.16 -6.89 -3.64
C GLY A 64 -2.35 -6.94 -4.58
N LEU A 65 -2.19 -7.61 -5.72
CA LEU A 65 -3.27 -7.76 -6.68
C LEU A 65 -4.43 -8.55 -6.09
N ASP A 66 -4.12 -9.64 -5.39
CA ASP A 66 -5.16 -10.44 -4.75
C ASP A 66 -5.88 -9.65 -3.65
N ALA A 67 -5.15 -8.80 -2.93
CA ALA A 67 -5.78 -7.94 -1.93
C ALA A 67 -6.77 -6.97 -2.58
N CYS A 68 -6.43 -6.42 -3.73
CA CYS A 68 -7.35 -5.56 -4.46
C CYS A 68 -8.60 -6.32 -4.87
N ARG A 69 -8.43 -7.52 -5.38
CA ARG A 69 -9.57 -8.34 -5.79
C ARG A 69 -10.44 -8.71 -4.60
N ALA A 70 -9.81 -9.05 -3.49
CA ALA A 70 -10.55 -9.42 -2.29
C ALA A 70 -11.38 -8.25 -1.75
N ALA A 71 -10.90 -7.03 -1.95
CA ALA A 71 -11.62 -5.85 -1.52
C ALA A 71 -12.69 -5.40 -2.50
N GLY A 72 -12.82 -6.08 -3.63
CA GLY A 72 -13.87 -5.75 -4.61
C GLY A 72 -13.46 -4.70 -5.64
N VAL A 73 -12.17 -4.46 -5.81
CA VAL A 73 -11.72 -3.51 -6.83
C VAL A 73 -12.00 -4.08 -8.21
N SER A 74 -12.66 -3.30 -9.05
CA SER A 74 -12.97 -3.76 -10.39
C SER A 74 -11.73 -3.73 -11.27
N PRO A 75 -11.69 -4.54 -12.33
CA PRO A 75 -10.54 -4.53 -13.24
C PRO A 75 -10.22 -3.16 -13.80
N ASP A 76 -11.23 -2.33 -14.00
CA ASP A 76 -11.03 -0.98 -14.53
C ASP A 76 -10.28 -0.09 -13.56
N GLU A 77 -10.38 -0.38 -12.28
CA GLU A 77 -9.77 0.45 -11.24
C GLU A 77 -8.45 -0.11 -10.74
N LEU A 78 -8.07 -1.30 -11.15
CA LEU A 78 -6.85 -1.93 -10.64
C LEU A 78 -5.62 -1.06 -10.81
N GLY A 79 -5.47 -0.40 -11.95
CA GLY A 79 -4.33 0.46 -12.17
C GLY A 79 -4.22 1.60 -11.16
N ASP A 80 -5.37 2.18 -10.82
CA ASP A 80 -5.40 3.28 -9.83
C ASP A 80 -4.99 2.77 -8.46
N TYR A 81 -5.48 1.59 -8.08
CA TYR A 81 -5.15 1.03 -6.77
C TYR A 81 -3.71 0.55 -6.72
N GLU A 82 -3.18 0.03 -7.82
CA GLU A 82 -1.77 -0.33 -7.88
C GLU A 82 -0.89 0.90 -7.69
N ARG A 83 -1.26 2.02 -8.30
CA ARG A 83 -0.51 3.26 -8.10
C ARG A 83 -0.60 3.76 -6.67
N ALA A 84 -1.77 3.64 -6.07
CA ALA A 84 -1.93 4.03 -4.67
C ALA A 84 -1.07 3.16 -3.76
N LEU A 85 -1.04 1.86 -4.00
CA LEU A 85 -0.20 0.95 -3.22
C LEU A 85 1.28 1.24 -3.44
N ALA A 86 1.67 1.57 -4.66
CA ALA A 86 3.05 1.93 -4.95
C ALA A 86 3.47 3.17 -4.17
N THR A 87 2.60 4.16 -4.08
CA THR A 87 2.87 5.35 -3.28
C THR A 87 3.02 5.00 -1.81
N LEU A 88 2.18 4.11 -1.30
CA LEU A 88 2.29 3.67 0.09
C LEU A 88 3.58 2.89 0.33
N ALA A 89 4.00 2.08 -0.64
CA ALA A 89 5.27 1.36 -0.53
C ALA A 89 6.45 2.33 -0.52
N ASP A 90 6.41 3.33 -1.38
CA ASP A 90 7.47 4.33 -1.43
C ASP A 90 7.59 5.12 -0.13
N SER A 91 6.48 5.39 0.53
CA SER A 91 6.52 6.13 1.78
C SER A 91 6.73 5.22 2.99
N GLY A 92 6.92 3.93 2.78
CA GLY A 92 7.18 3.00 3.86
C GLY A 92 5.97 2.56 4.63
N MET A 93 4.77 2.88 4.16
CA MET A 93 3.55 2.50 4.87
C MET A 93 3.25 1.02 4.72
N ILE A 94 3.56 0.45 3.56
CA ILE A 94 3.48 -0.99 3.36
C ILE A 94 4.83 -1.51 2.93
N CYS A 95 5.09 -2.76 3.19
CA CYS A 95 6.36 -3.37 2.81
C CYS A 95 6.12 -4.81 2.36
N GLU A 96 7.06 -5.31 1.59
CA GLU A 96 7.00 -6.68 1.13
C GLU A 96 7.13 -7.60 2.33
N ARG A 97 6.27 -8.60 2.41
CA ARG A 97 6.38 -9.59 3.48
C ARG A 97 7.65 -10.38 3.26
N GLY A 98 8.40 -10.54 4.27
CA GLY A 98 9.64 -11.21 4.18
C GLY A 98 9.44 -12.62 3.71
N ALA A 99 10.33 -13.13 3.04
CA ALA A 99 10.19 -14.48 2.57
C ALA A 99 10.44 -15.45 3.66
#